data_99fdc12c6ea49129f23a0b6c1f75ba02
#
_entry.id   99fdc12c6ea49129f23a0b6c1f75ba02
#
_cell.length_a   1.000
_cell.length_b   1.000
_cell.length_c   1.000
_cell.angle_alpha   90.00
_cell.angle_beta   90.00
_cell.angle_gamma   90.00
#
_symmetry.space_group_name_H-M   'P 1'
#
loop_
_entity.id
_entity.type
_entity.pdbx_description
1 polymer ?
#
loop_
_entity_poly.entity_id
_entity_poly.type
_entity_poly.pdbx_seq_one_letter_code
_entity_poly.pdbx_strand_id
1 'polypeptide(L)'
;MAQAGTVLGGRYILDDQIGYGGYGEVWRATDTVLTRPVAVKLLHPRYSQRSEAVARFRAEARHAGGLSHENIAQVFDYGEPADGQPPYLVMELVDGLSLETVLTGGPLDDSRTMDIVAQAAAGLQAAHAAGMIHRDIKPGNLLLAPGGTVKITDFGIAHTIGSAPLTATGELIGTPGYLAPERAMGERATPASDLYSLGMLAYECLAGAPPFRGTPLEVALAHRDRPLPPLPPSVAVGVAALVMRLAAKDPARRPNDAAEIAVWAGLLRDGIGVAPSRCGRNNRPTRAGSSAARSSPTPASR
;
A
#
# COMPACT_ATOMS: atom_id res chain seq x y z
N MET A 1 25.03 -10.98 -11.84
CA MET A 1 24.54 -9.60 -11.62
C MET A 1 24.48 -8.95 -12.98
N ALA A 2 23.42 -8.24 -13.27
CA ALA A 2 23.31 -7.46 -14.50
C ALA A 2 24.35 -6.31 -14.50
N GLN A 3 24.72 -5.83 -15.68
CA GLN A 3 25.69 -4.74 -15.85
C GLN A 3 25.15 -3.72 -16.85
N ALA A 4 25.61 -2.48 -16.77
CA ALA A 4 25.34 -1.47 -17.78
C ALA A 4 25.71 -2.00 -19.17
N GLY A 5 24.89 -1.73 -20.18
CA GLY A 5 25.01 -2.25 -21.53
C GLY A 5 24.40 -3.64 -21.75
N THR A 6 23.93 -4.33 -20.71
CA THR A 6 23.20 -5.60 -20.89
C THR A 6 21.91 -5.36 -21.67
N VAL A 7 21.68 -6.18 -22.71
CA VAL A 7 20.46 -6.11 -23.53
C VAL A 7 19.48 -7.21 -23.10
N LEU A 8 18.29 -6.83 -22.71
CA LEU A 8 17.22 -7.72 -22.30
C LEU A 8 16.20 -7.88 -23.43
N GLY A 9 15.86 -9.13 -23.76
CA GLY A 9 14.87 -9.44 -24.79
C GLY A 9 15.17 -8.82 -26.17
N GLY A 10 16.44 -8.47 -26.47
CA GLY A 10 16.84 -7.80 -27.70
C GLY A 10 16.32 -6.35 -27.85
N ARG A 11 15.76 -5.75 -26.78
CA ARG A 11 15.06 -4.48 -26.86
C ARG A 11 15.46 -3.46 -25.78
N TYR A 12 15.68 -3.88 -24.54
CA TYR A 12 15.93 -2.99 -23.42
C TYR A 12 17.41 -3.00 -23.05
N ILE A 13 18.09 -1.86 -23.21
CA ILE A 13 19.50 -1.69 -22.82
C ILE A 13 19.53 -1.11 -21.41
N LEU A 14 20.17 -1.82 -20.48
CA LEU A 14 20.36 -1.34 -19.12
C LEU A 14 21.41 -0.22 -19.09
N ASP A 15 21.05 0.94 -18.53
CA ASP A 15 21.90 2.11 -18.42
C ASP A 15 22.55 2.16 -17.03
N ASP A 16 21.79 2.58 -16.00
CA ASP A 16 22.26 2.77 -14.63
C ASP A 16 21.37 2.01 -13.64
N GLN A 17 21.97 1.45 -12.59
CA GLN A 17 21.22 0.87 -11.49
C GLN A 17 20.65 1.98 -10.59
N ILE A 18 19.31 2.07 -10.49
CA ILE A 18 18.60 3.10 -9.73
C ILE A 18 17.99 2.58 -8.43
N GLY A 19 17.99 1.25 -8.23
CA GLY A 19 17.48 0.66 -7.00
C GLY A 19 17.97 -0.77 -6.79
N TYR A 20 18.04 -1.18 -5.52
CA TYR A 20 18.36 -2.55 -5.12
C TYR A 20 17.51 -2.93 -3.90
N GLY A 21 16.95 -4.13 -3.90
CA GLY A 21 16.13 -4.60 -2.79
C GLY A 21 16.09 -6.11 -2.66
N GLY A 22 15.38 -6.60 -1.66
CA GLY A 22 15.30 -8.03 -1.36
C GLY A 22 14.78 -8.91 -2.50
N TYR A 23 14.10 -8.33 -3.47
CA TYR A 23 13.45 -9.04 -4.58
C TYR A 23 14.12 -8.84 -5.93
N GLY A 24 15.06 -7.91 -6.04
CA GLY A 24 15.79 -7.68 -7.28
C GLY A 24 16.45 -6.31 -7.38
N GLU A 25 16.90 -6.05 -8.59
CA GLU A 25 17.57 -4.83 -9.00
C GLU A 25 16.60 -4.02 -9.87
N VAL A 26 16.59 -2.70 -9.72
CA VAL A 26 15.86 -1.79 -10.60
C VAL A 26 16.88 -0.95 -11.36
N TRP A 27 16.74 -0.95 -12.67
CA TRP A 27 17.61 -0.27 -13.60
C TRP A 27 16.88 0.81 -14.37
N ARG A 28 17.51 1.94 -14.61
CA ARG A 28 17.19 2.79 -15.74
C ARG A 28 17.60 2.04 -16.99
N ALA A 29 16.77 2.07 -18.02
CA ALA A 29 17.06 1.40 -19.28
C ALA A 29 16.47 2.18 -20.46
N THR A 30 17.00 1.93 -21.64
CA THR A 30 16.51 2.50 -22.89
C THR A 30 15.72 1.45 -23.68
N ASP A 31 14.45 1.71 -23.96
CA ASP A 31 13.64 0.95 -24.94
C ASP A 31 14.10 1.36 -26.36
N THR A 32 14.82 0.50 -27.04
CA THR A 32 15.42 0.79 -28.35
C THR A 32 14.39 0.84 -29.47
N VAL A 33 13.20 0.22 -29.30
CA VAL A 33 12.12 0.21 -30.30
C VAL A 33 11.31 1.51 -30.25
N LEU A 34 10.95 1.96 -29.03
CA LEU A 34 10.16 3.18 -28.83
C LEU A 34 11.02 4.41 -28.53
N THR A 35 12.34 4.24 -28.45
CA THR A 35 13.34 5.31 -28.19
C THR A 35 12.97 6.16 -26.98
N ARG A 36 12.69 5.49 -25.85
CA ARG A 36 12.30 6.14 -24.59
C ARG A 36 12.98 5.52 -23.38
N PRO A 37 13.23 6.31 -22.32
CA PRO A 37 13.70 5.76 -21.06
C PRO A 37 12.58 4.98 -20.34
N VAL A 38 12.97 3.89 -19.68
CA VAL A 38 12.07 3.02 -18.90
C VAL A 38 12.78 2.58 -17.61
N ALA A 39 12.02 2.13 -16.62
CA ALA A 39 12.55 1.40 -15.48
C ALA A 39 12.42 -0.11 -15.74
N VAL A 40 13.48 -0.86 -15.44
CA VAL A 40 13.47 -2.32 -15.60
C VAL A 40 13.79 -2.97 -14.26
N LYS A 41 12.85 -3.74 -13.73
CA LYS A 41 13.03 -4.53 -12.51
C LYS A 41 13.39 -5.95 -12.85
N LEU A 42 14.57 -6.39 -12.42
CA LEU A 42 15.07 -7.76 -12.61
C LEU A 42 14.72 -8.61 -11.39
N LEU A 43 14.20 -9.80 -11.61
CA LEU A 43 13.97 -10.75 -10.52
C LEU A 43 15.33 -11.26 -9.99
N HIS A 44 15.50 -11.21 -8.64
CA HIS A 44 16.75 -11.63 -8.01
C HIS A 44 17.11 -13.08 -8.36
N PRO A 45 18.39 -13.43 -8.63
CA PRO A 45 18.82 -14.75 -9.05
C PRO A 45 18.34 -15.91 -8.14
N ARG A 46 18.28 -15.69 -6.82
CA ARG A 46 17.76 -16.70 -5.87
C ARG A 46 16.29 -17.07 -6.08
N TYR A 47 15.52 -16.23 -6.76
CA TYR A 47 14.12 -16.47 -7.08
C TYR A 47 13.91 -16.89 -8.54
N SER A 48 14.77 -16.46 -9.47
CA SER A 48 14.67 -16.79 -10.89
C SER A 48 14.79 -18.28 -11.19
N GLN A 49 15.42 -19.03 -10.29
CA GLN A 49 15.52 -20.50 -10.38
C GLN A 49 14.32 -21.25 -9.79
N ARG A 50 13.37 -20.55 -9.15
CA ARG A 50 12.18 -21.15 -8.55
C ARG A 50 10.97 -20.92 -9.45
N SER A 51 10.49 -22.00 -10.09
CA SER A 51 9.35 -21.93 -11.03
C SER A 51 8.11 -21.26 -10.43
N GLU A 52 7.81 -21.50 -9.15
CA GLU A 52 6.71 -20.83 -8.46
C GLU A 52 6.91 -19.33 -8.32
N ALA A 53 8.14 -18.86 -8.04
CA ALA A 53 8.44 -17.45 -7.91
C ALA A 53 8.30 -16.73 -9.26
N VAL A 54 8.79 -17.35 -10.32
CA VAL A 54 8.65 -16.83 -11.69
C VAL A 54 7.18 -16.79 -12.11
N ALA A 55 6.41 -17.87 -11.85
CA ALA A 55 4.99 -17.90 -12.18
C ALA A 55 4.19 -16.79 -11.44
N ARG A 56 4.52 -16.52 -10.18
CA ARG A 56 3.91 -15.43 -9.39
C ARG A 56 4.30 -14.07 -9.95
N PHE A 57 5.59 -13.85 -10.24
CA PHE A 57 6.09 -12.61 -10.84
C PHE A 57 5.38 -12.31 -12.17
N ARG A 58 5.20 -13.34 -13.02
CA ARG A 58 4.43 -13.25 -14.28
C ARG A 58 2.96 -12.90 -14.05
N ALA A 59 2.30 -13.56 -13.08
CA ALA A 59 0.90 -13.31 -12.79
C ALA A 59 0.67 -11.86 -12.31
N GLU A 60 1.54 -11.35 -11.44
CA GLU A 60 1.48 -9.98 -10.94
C GLU A 60 1.78 -8.95 -12.04
N ALA A 61 2.77 -9.23 -12.89
CA ALA A 61 3.05 -8.42 -14.07
C ALA A 61 1.81 -8.28 -14.98
N ARG A 62 1.08 -9.38 -15.21
CA ARG A 62 -0.16 -9.37 -16.01
C ARG A 62 -1.26 -8.54 -15.35
N HIS A 63 -1.44 -8.66 -14.04
CA HIS A 63 -2.44 -7.86 -13.33
C HIS A 63 -2.07 -6.37 -13.33
N ALA A 64 -0.80 -6.04 -13.04
CA ALA A 64 -0.32 -4.67 -13.05
C ALA A 64 -0.34 -4.02 -14.45
N GLY A 65 -0.11 -4.82 -15.52
CA GLY A 65 -0.19 -4.35 -16.90
C GLY A 65 -1.58 -3.87 -17.34
N GLY A 66 -2.64 -4.35 -16.68
CA GLY A 66 -4.01 -3.89 -16.91
C GLY A 66 -4.39 -2.60 -16.15
N LEU A 67 -3.54 -2.14 -15.23
CA LEU A 67 -3.77 -0.92 -14.45
C LEU A 67 -3.21 0.30 -15.18
N SER A 68 -4.07 1.31 -15.37
CA SER A 68 -3.66 2.62 -15.86
C SER A 68 -4.29 3.70 -14.98
N HIS A 69 -3.48 4.43 -14.23
CA HIS A 69 -3.92 5.50 -13.34
C HIS A 69 -2.78 6.51 -13.14
N GLU A 70 -3.11 7.79 -13.01
CA GLU A 70 -2.12 8.86 -12.84
C GLU A 70 -1.18 8.62 -11.65
N ASN A 71 -1.72 8.09 -10.57
CA ASN A 71 -0.96 7.84 -9.32
C ASN A 71 -0.38 6.42 -9.22
N ILE A 72 -0.25 5.71 -10.34
CA ILE A 72 0.38 4.39 -10.42
C ILE A 72 1.44 4.41 -11.52
N ALA A 73 2.64 3.91 -11.23
CA ALA A 73 3.66 3.71 -12.26
C ALA A 73 3.20 2.62 -13.23
N GLN A 74 3.05 2.99 -14.51
CA GLN A 74 2.51 2.12 -15.55
C GLN A 74 3.47 0.96 -15.83
N VAL A 75 2.97 -0.27 -15.90
CA VAL A 75 3.69 -1.43 -16.42
C VAL A 75 3.54 -1.48 -17.92
N PHE A 76 4.65 -1.63 -18.63
CA PHE A 76 4.69 -1.61 -20.09
C PHE A 76 4.92 -2.98 -20.70
N ASP A 77 5.78 -3.82 -20.07
CA ASP A 77 6.19 -5.10 -20.65
C ASP A 77 6.71 -6.04 -19.57
N TYR A 78 6.78 -7.33 -19.93
CA TYR A 78 7.33 -8.38 -19.10
C TYR A 78 8.07 -9.40 -19.98
N GLY A 79 9.27 -9.83 -19.57
CA GLY A 79 10.05 -10.80 -20.31
C GLY A 79 10.61 -11.93 -19.44
N GLU A 80 10.69 -13.12 -20.05
CA GLU A 80 11.37 -14.29 -19.53
C GLU A 80 12.36 -14.79 -20.60
N PRO A 81 13.59 -14.28 -20.61
CA PRO A 81 14.59 -14.71 -21.58
C PRO A 81 14.95 -16.18 -21.42
N ALA A 82 15.08 -16.89 -22.56
CA ALA A 82 15.42 -18.31 -22.58
C ALA A 82 16.93 -18.61 -22.37
N ASP A 83 17.76 -17.58 -22.38
CA ASP A 83 19.24 -17.63 -22.34
C ASP A 83 19.84 -17.59 -20.92
N GLY A 84 19.02 -17.86 -19.90
CA GLY A 84 19.47 -17.82 -18.49
C GLY A 84 19.51 -16.44 -17.86
N GLN A 85 19.11 -15.39 -18.57
CA GLN A 85 18.89 -14.07 -17.98
C GLN A 85 17.68 -14.12 -17.03
N PRO A 86 17.65 -13.27 -15.97
CA PRO A 86 16.52 -13.26 -15.06
C PRO A 86 15.24 -12.72 -15.73
N PRO A 87 14.06 -13.17 -15.31
CA PRO A 87 12.79 -12.52 -15.66
C PRO A 87 12.82 -11.05 -15.29
N TYR A 88 12.19 -10.22 -16.12
CA TYR A 88 12.19 -8.77 -15.91
C TYR A 88 10.81 -8.15 -16.16
N LEU A 89 10.57 -7.02 -15.50
CA LEU A 89 9.40 -6.18 -15.65
C LEU A 89 9.83 -4.81 -16.13
N VAL A 90 9.20 -4.31 -17.19
CA VAL A 90 9.43 -2.98 -17.73
C VAL A 90 8.30 -2.07 -17.31
N MET A 91 8.64 -0.93 -16.74
CA MET A 91 7.67 0.01 -16.21
C MET A 91 8.05 1.47 -16.50
N GLU A 92 7.14 2.35 -16.23
CA GLU A 92 7.36 3.79 -16.29
C GLU A 92 8.57 4.18 -15.44
N LEU A 93 9.52 4.88 -16.05
CA LEU A 93 10.58 5.55 -15.32
C LEU A 93 10.03 6.86 -14.79
N VAL A 94 9.80 6.92 -13.50
CA VAL A 94 9.33 8.15 -12.84
C VAL A 94 10.55 9.03 -12.55
N ASP A 95 10.59 10.19 -13.17
CA ASP A 95 11.63 11.20 -12.89
C ASP A 95 11.26 11.95 -11.61
N GLY A 96 11.72 11.45 -10.46
CA GLY A 96 11.35 11.99 -9.17
C GLY A 96 12.11 11.33 -8.02
N LEU A 97 11.90 11.83 -6.81
CA LEU A 97 12.51 11.29 -5.59
C LEU A 97 11.51 10.35 -4.89
N SER A 98 12.03 9.32 -4.23
CA SER A 98 11.19 8.56 -3.31
C SER A 98 10.79 9.42 -2.12
N LEU A 99 9.60 9.18 -1.57
CA LEU A 99 9.18 9.85 -0.35
C LEU A 99 10.14 9.55 0.81
N GLU A 100 10.77 8.38 0.82
CA GLU A 100 11.83 8.03 1.78
C GLU A 100 13.00 9.02 1.70
N THR A 101 13.45 9.34 0.49
CA THR A 101 14.50 10.36 0.27
C THR A 101 14.04 11.74 0.72
N VAL A 102 12.80 12.11 0.44
CA VAL A 102 12.25 13.42 0.86
C VAL A 102 12.21 13.52 2.39
N LEU A 103 11.82 12.44 3.08
CA LEU A 103 11.75 12.40 4.54
C LEU A 103 13.13 12.47 5.24
N THR A 104 14.23 12.25 4.54
CA THR A 104 15.57 12.55 5.10
C THR A 104 15.76 14.02 5.43
N GLY A 105 15.01 14.91 4.77
CA GLY A 105 14.97 16.35 5.05
C GLY A 105 14.15 16.75 6.27
N GLY A 106 13.46 15.81 6.92
CA GLY A 106 12.61 16.05 8.09
C GLY A 106 11.12 15.85 7.81
N PRO A 107 10.26 16.16 8.81
CA PRO A 107 8.81 16.01 8.68
C PRO A 107 8.23 16.98 7.65
N LEU A 108 7.11 16.59 7.07
CA LEU A 108 6.32 17.42 6.16
C LEU A 108 5.20 18.13 6.91
N ASP A 109 4.73 19.23 6.34
CA ASP A 109 3.54 19.91 6.84
C ASP A 109 2.24 19.13 6.53
N ASP A 110 1.14 19.56 7.14
CA ASP A 110 -0.17 18.94 7.02
C ASP A 110 -0.66 18.93 5.57
N SER A 111 -0.55 20.05 4.86
CA SER A 111 -1.05 20.20 3.49
C SER A 111 -0.32 19.27 2.53
N ARG A 112 1.02 19.23 2.61
CA ARG A 112 1.84 18.35 1.78
C ARG A 112 1.60 16.87 2.09
N THR A 113 1.47 16.53 3.38
CA THR A 113 1.16 15.16 3.80
C THR A 113 -0.21 14.73 3.27
N MET A 114 -1.23 15.58 3.40
CA MET A 114 -2.57 15.29 2.94
C MET A 114 -2.67 15.20 1.41
N ASP A 115 -1.89 16.00 0.69
CA ASP A 115 -1.77 15.87 -0.77
C ASP A 115 -1.22 14.50 -1.19
N ILE A 116 -0.14 14.05 -0.54
CA ILE A 116 0.45 12.73 -0.77
C ILE A 116 -0.55 11.62 -0.45
N VAL A 117 -1.24 11.71 0.69
CA VAL A 117 -2.24 10.73 1.12
C VAL A 117 -3.42 10.67 0.15
N ALA A 118 -3.92 11.82 -0.33
CA ALA A 118 -5.03 11.88 -1.27
C ALA A 118 -4.68 11.19 -2.60
N GLN A 119 -3.52 11.50 -3.16
CA GLN A 119 -3.06 10.93 -4.42
C GLN A 119 -2.75 9.43 -4.29
N ALA A 120 -2.07 9.01 -3.21
CA ALA A 120 -1.80 7.60 -2.96
C ALA A 120 -3.11 6.81 -2.76
N ALA A 121 -4.07 7.37 -2.04
CA ALA A 121 -5.39 6.76 -1.87
C ALA A 121 -6.15 6.62 -3.19
N ALA A 122 -6.08 7.62 -4.09
CA ALA A 122 -6.67 7.52 -5.42
C ALA A 122 -6.06 6.37 -6.26
N GLY A 123 -4.73 6.23 -6.24
CA GLY A 123 -4.04 5.11 -6.88
C GLY A 123 -4.42 3.76 -6.27
N LEU A 124 -4.46 3.66 -4.94
CA LEU A 124 -4.91 2.45 -4.23
C LEU A 124 -6.35 2.08 -4.58
N GLN A 125 -7.25 3.07 -4.69
CA GLN A 125 -8.63 2.81 -5.08
C GLN A 125 -8.72 2.18 -6.48
N ALA A 126 -7.96 2.68 -7.44
CA ALA A 126 -7.91 2.10 -8.78
C ALA A 126 -7.39 0.64 -8.76
N ALA A 127 -6.35 0.37 -7.96
CA ALA A 127 -5.81 -0.98 -7.80
C ALA A 127 -6.82 -1.92 -7.11
N HIS A 128 -7.43 -1.49 -6.01
CA HIS A 128 -8.41 -2.28 -5.27
C HIS A 128 -9.66 -2.59 -6.10
N ALA A 129 -10.14 -1.64 -6.92
CA ALA A 129 -11.24 -1.86 -7.84
C ALA A 129 -10.93 -2.91 -8.92
N ALA A 130 -9.64 -3.04 -9.31
CA ALA A 130 -9.14 -4.10 -10.20
C ALA A 130 -8.83 -5.42 -9.47
N GLY A 131 -9.16 -5.54 -8.17
CA GLY A 131 -8.89 -6.73 -7.36
C GLY A 131 -7.43 -6.87 -6.92
N MET A 132 -6.62 -5.83 -7.04
CA MET A 132 -5.20 -5.84 -6.70
C MET A 132 -4.95 -5.16 -5.35
N ILE A 133 -4.20 -5.82 -4.48
CA ILE A 133 -3.76 -5.30 -3.17
C ILE A 133 -2.25 -5.03 -3.27
N HIS A 134 -1.80 -3.86 -2.79
CA HIS A 134 -0.40 -3.47 -2.90
C HIS A 134 0.53 -4.25 -1.97
N ARG A 135 0.15 -4.44 -0.71
CA ARG A 135 0.84 -5.25 0.33
C ARG A 135 2.16 -4.68 0.86
N ASP A 136 2.71 -3.63 0.27
CA ASP A 136 3.99 -3.02 0.67
C ASP A 136 3.98 -1.49 0.49
N ILE A 137 2.92 -0.83 0.97
CA ILE A 137 2.87 0.64 1.01
C ILE A 137 3.87 1.14 2.05
N LYS A 138 4.85 1.91 1.57
CA LYS A 138 5.92 2.53 2.37
C LYS A 138 6.53 3.71 1.61
N PRO A 139 7.27 4.62 2.26
CA PRO A 139 7.87 5.78 1.60
C PRO A 139 8.77 5.46 0.40
N GLY A 140 9.51 4.34 0.44
CA GLY A 140 10.35 3.92 -0.69
C GLY A 140 9.59 3.54 -1.96
N ASN A 141 8.30 3.19 -1.84
CA ASN A 141 7.45 2.78 -2.96
C ASN A 141 6.52 3.91 -3.45
N LEU A 142 6.64 5.12 -2.91
CA LEU A 142 5.97 6.32 -3.41
C LEU A 142 7.00 7.27 -4.01
N LEU A 143 6.89 7.54 -5.31
CA LEU A 143 7.75 8.47 -6.02
C LEU A 143 7.01 9.80 -6.21
N LEU A 144 7.71 10.90 -5.90
CA LEU A 144 7.22 12.26 -6.07
C LEU A 144 7.83 12.83 -7.35
N ALA A 145 7.02 12.86 -8.41
CA ALA A 145 7.43 13.42 -9.69
C ALA A 145 7.44 14.96 -9.66
N PRO A 146 8.18 15.62 -10.58
CA PRO A 146 8.10 17.06 -10.77
C PRO A 146 6.63 17.49 -10.99
N GLY A 147 6.24 18.63 -10.42
CA GLY A 147 4.84 19.10 -10.46
C GLY A 147 3.96 18.55 -9.35
N GLY A 148 4.50 17.67 -8.48
CA GLY A 148 3.81 17.22 -7.26
C GLY A 148 2.99 15.94 -7.44
N THR A 149 3.00 15.31 -8.60
CA THR A 149 2.32 14.03 -8.82
C THR A 149 2.98 12.92 -8.01
N VAL A 150 2.19 12.17 -7.25
CA VAL A 150 2.62 10.99 -6.51
C VAL A 150 2.34 9.75 -7.34
N LYS A 151 3.36 8.89 -7.48
CA LYS A 151 3.21 7.60 -8.18
C LYS A 151 3.56 6.44 -7.24
N ILE A 152 2.65 5.49 -7.12
CA ILE A 152 2.88 4.23 -6.41
C ILE A 152 3.62 3.29 -7.36
N THR A 153 4.69 2.68 -6.86
CA THR A 153 5.50 1.67 -7.57
C THR A 153 5.48 0.35 -6.83
N ASP A 154 5.97 -0.70 -7.47
CA ASP A 154 6.22 -2.01 -6.83
C ASP A 154 4.96 -2.66 -6.23
N PHE A 155 3.85 -2.64 -6.97
CA PHE A 155 2.66 -3.39 -6.59
C PHE A 155 3.02 -4.86 -6.35
N GLY A 156 2.90 -5.30 -5.11
CA GLY A 156 2.86 -6.66 -4.58
C GLY A 156 3.75 -7.77 -5.13
N ILE A 157 4.53 -7.48 -6.19
CA ILE A 157 5.33 -8.43 -6.97
C ILE A 157 6.26 -9.27 -6.07
N ALA A 158 6.57 -8.74 -4.92
CA ALA A 158 7.55 -9.27 -4.03
C ALA A 158 6.98 -10.10 -2.87
N HIS A 159 5.81 -9.71 -2.34
CA HIS A 159 5.25 -10.35 -1.14
C HIS A 159 4.58 -11.70 -1.38
N THR A 160 4.27 -12.03 -2.63
CA THR A 160 3.69 -13.33 -2.98
C THR A 160 4.77 -14.42 -3.03
N ILE A 161 6.06 -14.04 -3.13
CA ILE A 161 7.19 -14.99 -3.20
C ILE A 161 7.55 -15.55 -1.82
N GLY A 162 7.26 -14.81 -0.73
CA GLY A 162 7.44 -15.27 0.65
C GLY A 162 6.12 -15.15 1.42
N SER A 163 5.31 -16.18 1.41
CA SER A 163 3.89 -16.15 1.81
C SER A 163 3.60 -15.91 3.29
N ALA A 164 4.58 -15.78 4.17
CA ALA A 164 4.39 -15.40 5.56
C ALA A 164 5.33 -14.26 5.93
N PRO A 165 4.85 -13.20 6.60
CA PRO A 165 5.72 -12.16 7.14
C PRO A 165 6.69 -12.74 8.16
N LEU A 166 6.31 -13.81 8.87
CA LEU A 166 7.15 -14.58 9.77
C LEU A 166 7.46 -15.94 9.12
N THR A 167 8.73 -16.18 8.76
CA THR A 167 9.14 -17.50 8.26
C THR A 167 9.12 -18.53 9.41
N ALA A 168 9.10 -19.82 9.07
CA ALA A 168 9.26 -20.89 10.06
C ALA A 168 10.58 -20.78 10.84
N THR A 169 11.55 -20.00 10.37
CA THR A 169 12.82 -19.70 11.03
C THR A 169 12.76 -18.44 11.90
N GLY A 170 11.59 -17.77 12.02
CA GLY A 170 11.45 -16.53 12.80
C GLY A 170 11.99 -15.28 12.10
N GLU A 171 12.44 -15.38 10.86
CA GLU A 171 12.85 -14.22 10.08
C GLU A 171 11.65 -13.49 9.49
N LEU A 172 11.57 -12.20 9.74
CA LEU A 172 10.56 -11.31 9.15
C LEU A 172 11.05 -10.84 7.78
N ILE A 173 10.36 -11.24 6.72
CA ILE A 173 10.70 -10.77 5.37
C ILE A 173 9.94 -9.46 5.10
N GLY A 174 10.68 -8.37 4.85
CA GLY A 174 10.13 -7.05 4.51
C GLY A 174 10.45 -5.99 5.56
N THR A 175 9.91 -4.80 5.34
CA THR A 175 10.06 -3.65 6.26
C THR A 175 8.88 -3.63 7.23
N PRO A 176 9.05 -4.04 8.50
CA PRO A 176 7.93 -4.17 9.44
C PRO A 176 7.29 -2.84 9.83
N GLY A 177 7.95 -1.71 9.55
CA GLY A 177 7.52 -0.37 9.98
C GLY A 177 6.14 0.08 9.50
N TYR A 178 5.57 -0.59 8.50
CA TYR A 178 4.25 -0.25 7.93
C TYR A 178 3.31 -1.46 7.94
N LEU A 179 3.69 -2.55 8.59
CA LEU A 179 2.95 -3.81 8.59
C LEU A 179 1.62 -3.68 9.34
N ALA A 180 0.52 -4.03 8.68
CA ALA A 180 -0.79 -4.02 9.33
C ALA A 180 -0.89 -5.09 10.43
N PRO A 181 -1.65 -4.84 11.53
CA PRO A 181 -1.80 -5.76 12.67
C PRO A 181 -2.21 -7.17 12.25
N GLU A 182 -3.18 -7.31 11.37
CA GLU A 182 -3.66 -8.61 10.84
C GLU A 182 -2.55 -9.33 10.06
N ARG A 183 -1.66 -8.59 9.40
CA ARG A 183 -0.51 -9.16 8.70
C ARG A 183 0.56 -9.66 9.67
N ALA A 184 0.74 -8.95 10.79
CA ALA A 184 1.63 -9.41 11.88
C ALA A 184 1.13 -10.70 12.54
N MET A 185 -0.18 -10.98 12.48
CA MET A 185 -0.80 -12.24 12.92
C MET A 185 -0.76 -13.35 11.86
N GLY A 186 -0.19 -13.10 10.68
CA GLY A 186 -0.10 -14.08 9.59
C GLY A 186 -1.36 -14.17 8.71
N GLU A 187 -2.32 -13.27 8.90
CA GLU A 187 -3.53 -13.22 8.07
C GLU A 187 -3.21 -12.72 6.65
N ARG A 188 -4.12 -12.95 5.71
CA ARG A 188 -3.98 -12.46 4.34
C ARG A 188 -4.14 -10.94 4.28
N ALA A 189 -3.37 -10.31 3.39
CA ALA A 189 -3.55 -8.89 3.12
C ALA A 189 -4.93 -8.63 2.48
N THR A 190 -5.51 -7.51 2.87
CA THR A 190 -6.77 -6.99 2.34
C THR A 190 -6.58 -5.53 1.92
N PRO A 191 -7.50 -4.91 1.19
CA PRO A 191 -7.49 -3.46 0.96
C PRO A 191 -7.31 -2.66 2.26
N ALA A 192 -7.95 -3.07 3.35
CA ALA A 192 -7.80 -2.42 4.65
C ALA A 192 -6.35 -2.49 5.21
N SER A 193 -5.56 -3.49 4.81
CA SER A 193 -4.13 -3.57 5.19
C SER A 193 -3.31 -2.46 4.51
N ASP A 194 -3.57 -2.16 3.23
CA ASP A 194 -2.93 -1.05 2.52
C ASP A 194 -3.30 0.30 3.13
N LEU A 195 -4.57 0.46 3.59
CA LEU A 195 -5.02 1.69 4.26
C LEU A 195 -4.29 1.91 5.59
N TYR A 196 -4.05 0.83 6.36
CA TYR A 196 -3.23 0.92 7.56
C TYR A 196 -1.80 1.37 7.24
N SER A 197 -1.17 0.76 6.25
CA SER A 197 0.19 1.11 5.82
C SER A 197 0.27 2.56 5.35
N LEU A 198 -0.77 3.07 4.64
CA LEU A 198 -0.89 4.48 4.27
C LEU A 198 -1.03 5.38 5.51
N GLY A 199 -1.73 4.93 6.54
CA GLY A 199 -1.81 5.63 7.84
C GLY A 199 -0.45 5.72 8.55
N MET A 200 0.35 4.65 8.52
CA MET A 200 1.71 4.66 9.08
C MET A 200 2.65 5.58 8.31
N LEU A 201 2.56 5.59 6.99
CA LEU A 201 3.28 6.50 6.12
C LEU A 201 2.91 7.96 6.43
N ALA A 202 1.62 8.28 6.54
CA ALA A 202 1.16 9.62 6.88
C ALA A 202 1.65 10.05 8.28
N TYR A 203 1.64 9.12 9.25
CA TYR A 203 2.21 9.37 10.58
C TYR A 203 3.68 9.77 10.49
N GLU A 204 4.49 9.02 9.74
CA GLU A 204 5.91 9.31 9.58
C GLU A 204 6.16 10.64 8.87
N CYS A 205 5.38 10.98 7.84
CA CYS A 205 5.45 12.28 7.17
C CYS A 205 5.27 13.43 8.17
N LEU A 206 4.33 13.32 9.09
CA LEU A 206 4.01 14.37 10.07
C LEU A 206 4.94 14.37 11.30
N ALA A 207 5.36 13.19 11.75
CA ALA A 207 6.20 13.05 12.94
C ALA A 207 7.70 13.05 12.64
N GLY A 208 8.11 12.91 11.36
CA GLY A 208 9.51 12.80 10.92
C GLY A 208 10.16 11.46 11.25
N ALA A 209 9.41 10.50 11.77
CA ALA A 209 9.90 9.16 12.10
C ALA A 209 8.75 8.16 12.22
N PRO A 210 9.00 6.85 11.95
CA PRO A 210 8.01 5.82 12.17
C PRO A 210 7.64 5.69 13.64
N PRO A 211 6.37 5.31 13.96
CA PRO A 211 5.85 5.30 15.34
C PRO A 211 6.49 4.24 16.24
N PHE A 212 6.99 3.17 15.67
CA PHE A 212 7.59 2.06 16.41
C PHE A 212 9.00 1.78 15.94
N ARG A 213 9.91 1.53 16.87
CA ARG A 213 11.31 1.23 16.66
C ARG A 213 11.72 -0.01 17.45
N GLY A 214 12.77 -0.69 17.00
CA GLY A 214 13.32 -1.89 17.61
C GLY A 214 13.73 -2.92 16.56
N THR A 215 13.89 -4.16 16.98
CA THR A 215 14.10 -5.29 16.08
C THR A 215 12.87 -5.51 15.19
N PRO A 216 12.99 -6.15 14.02
CA PRO A 216 11.85 -6.44 13.15
C PRO A 216 10.66 -7.08 13.86
N LEU A 217 10.92 -8.02 14.76
CA LEU A 217 9.88 -8.68 15.55
C LEU A 217 9.20 -7.75 16.55
N GLU A 218 9.99 -6.93 17.28
CA GLU A 218 9.44 -5.95 18.23
C GLU A 218 8.54 -4.93 17.54
N VAL A 219 8.93 -4.47 16.34
CA VAL A 219 8.13 -3.54 15.53
C VAL A 219 6.83 -4.21 15.08
N ALA A 220 6.89 -5.45 14.57
CA ALA A 220 5.70 -6.18 14.17
C ALA A 220 4.72 -6.39 15.35
N LEU A 221 5.22 -6.76 16.53
CA LEU A 221 4.42 -6.89 17.75
C LEU A 221 3.86 -5.53 18.20
N ALA A 222 4.61 -4.45 18.05
CA ALA A 222 4.11 -3.11 18.36
C ALA A 222 2.97 -2.68 17.45
N HIS A 223 3.04 -2.99 16.15
CA HIS A 223 1.93 -2.78 15.22
C HIS A 223 0.68 -3.55 15.64
N ARG A 224 0.82 -4.75 16.18
CA ARG A 224 -0.29 -5.55 16.69
C ARG A 224 -0.86 -4.98 17.99
N ASP A 225 -0.02 -4.72 19.00
CA ASP A 225 -0.45 -4.60 20.38
C ASP A 225 -0.38 -3.16 20.92
N ARG A 226 0.57 -2.34 20.45
CA ARG A 226 0.79 -1.02 21.04
C ARG A 226 -0.13 0.05 20.41
N PRO A 227 -0.73 0.94 21.20
CA PRO A 227 -1.42 2.10 20.65
C PRO A 227 -0.44 2.97 19.86
N LEU A 228 -0.95 3.65 18.83
CA LEU A 228 -0.17 4.63 18.09
C LEU A 228 0.14 5.81 19.01
N PRO A 229 1.40 6.27 19.10
CA PRO A 229 1.72 7.48 19.85
C PRO A 229 0.96 8.70 19.29
N PRO A 230 0.67 9.71 20.10
CA PRO A 230 0.05 10.93 19.61
C PRO A 230 0.96 11.63 18.60
N LEU A 231 0.37 12.24 17.59
CA LEU A 231 1.08 13.11 16.65
C LEU A 231 1.54 14.40 17.35
N PRO A 232 2.54 15.11 16.82
CA PRO A 232 2.97 16.41 17.35
C PRO A 232 1.79 17.38 17.48
N PRO A 233 1.77 18.24 18.53
CA PRO A 233 0.69 19.20 18.77
C PRO A 233 0.50 20.25 17.64
N SER A 234 1.50 20.39 16.76
CA SER A 234 1.43 21.26 15.58
C SER A 234 0.52 20.71 14.48
N VAL A 235 0.21 19.41 14.50
CA VAL A 235 -0.65 18.76 13.50
C VAL A 235 -2.11 19.12 13.75
N ALA A 236 -2.82 19.57 12.73
CA ALA A 236 -4.23 19.91 12.82
C ALA A 236 -5.09 18.72 13.27
N VAL A 237 -6.10 18.99 14.09
CA VAL A 237 -6.96 17.96 14.70
C VAL A 237 -7.63 17.06 13.64
N GLY A 238 -8.07 17.63 12.51
CA GLY A 238 -8.68 16.87 11.42
C GLY A 238 -7.70 15.92 10.75
N VAL A 239 -6.45 16.36 10.53
CA VAL A 239 -5.37 15.54 9.96
C VAL A 239 -5.01 14.40 10.91
N ALA A 240 -4.81 14.72 12.20
CA ALA A 240 -4.55 13.69 13.22
C ALA A 240 -5.70 12.67 13.29
N ALA A 241 -6.95 13.10 13.21
CA ALA A 241 -8.11 12.21 13.23
C ALA A 241 -8.13 11.23 12.03
N LEU A 242 -7.81 11.70 10.82
CA LEU A 242 -7.68 10.81 9.64
C LEU A 242 -6.58 9.79 9.85
N VAL A 243 -5.38 10.21 10.26
CA VAL A 243 -4.24 9.31 10.47
C VAL A 243 -4.57 8.25 11.54
N MET A 244 -5.17 8.67 12.66
CA MET A 244 -5.55 7.74 13.74
C MET A 244 -6.64 6.75 13.29
N ARG A 245 -7.55 7.16 12.41
CA ARG A 245 -8.58 6.27 11.84
C ARG A 245 -7.98 5.24 10.87
N LEU A 246 -7.05 5.66 10.00
CA LEU A 246 -6.29 4.76 9.12
C LEU A 246 -5.50 3.74 9.94
N ALA A 247 -4.89 4.18 11.04
CA ALA A 247 -4.05 3.38 11.94
C ALA A 247 -4.84 2.51 12.93
N ALA A 248 -6.17 2.45 12.83
CA ALA A 248 -6.98 1.61 13.70
C ALA A 248 -6.53 0.15 13.64
N LYS A 249 -6.35 -0.49 14.82
CA LYS A 249 -5.88 -1.89 14.88
C LYS A 249 -6.91 -2.85 14.28
N ASP A 250 -8.17 -2.65 14.60
CA ASP A 250 -9.29 -3.37 14.00
C ASP A 250 -9.53 -2.86 12.56
N PRO A 251 -9.40 -3.71 11.53
CA PRO A 251 -9.65 -3.32 10.14
C PRO A 251 -11.05 -2.74 9.91
N ALA A 252 -12.06 -3.21 10.67
CA ALA A 252 -13.44 -2.73 10.55
C ALA A 252 -13.66 -1.28 11.06
N ARG A 253 -12.67 -0.73 11.77
CA ARG A 253 -12.69 0.66 12.25
C ARG A 253 -11.99 1.63 11.30
N ARG A 254 -11.30 1.12 10.29
CA ARG A 254 -10.67 1.94 9.24
C ARG A 254 -11.73 2.50 8.28
N PRO A 255 -11.40 3.46 7.41
CA PRO A 255 -12.28 3.84 6.30
C PRO A 255 -12.68 2.63 5.46
N ASN A 256 -13.85 2.69 4.81
CA ASN A 256 -14.38 1.54 4.07
C ASN A 256 -13.57 1.24 2.81
N ASP A 257 -13.10 2.29 2.15
CA ASP A 257 -12.31 2.19 0.93
C ASP A 257 -11.33 3.37 0.80
N ALA A 258 -10.46 3.29 -0.19
CA ALA A 258 -9.48 4.33 -0.45
C ALA A 258 -10.08 5.60 -1.09
N ALA A 259 -11.26 5.51 -1.73
CA ALA A 259 -11.93 6.69 -2.28
C ALA A 259 -12.40 7.64 -1.18
N GLU A 260 -12.94 7.11 -0.07
CA GLU A 260 -13.28 7.91 1.13
C GLU A 260 -12.06 8.70 1.62
N ILE A 261 -10.88 8.05 1.63
CA ILE A 261 -9.63 8.67 2.09
C ILE A 261 -9.16 9.75 1.12
N ALA A 262 -9.20 9.49 -0.20
CA ALA A 262 -8.77 10.45 -1.21
C ALA A 262 -9.56 11.75 -1.09
N VAL A 263 -10.89 11.65 -0.92
CA VAL A 263 -11.77 12.81 -0.72
C VAL A 263 -11.46 13.51 0.61
N TRP A 264 -11.37 12.77 1.70
CA TRP A 264 -11.15 13.36 3.02
C TRP A 264 -9.80 14.06 3.12
N ALA A 265 -8.72 13.42 2.66
CA ALA A 265 -7.40 14.02 2.63
C ALA A 265 -7.34 15.26 1.70
N GLY A 266 -8.02 15.23 0.55
CA GLY A 266 -8.12 16.39 -0.34
C GLY A 266 -8.77 17.59 0.34
N LEU A 267 -9.87 17.39 1.07
CA LEU A 267 -10.53 18.46 1.83
C LEU A 267 -9.62 19.02 2.94
N LEU A 268 -8.92 18.15 3.66
CA LEU A 268 -7.97 18.57 4.70
C LEU A 268 -6.77 19.34 4.13
N ARG A 269 -6.25 18.91 2.96
CA ARG A 269 -5.21 19.65 2.22
C ARG A 269 -5.63 21.09 1.93
N ASP A 270 -6.87 21.27 1.52
CA ASP A 270 -7.43 22.57 1.14
C ASP A 270 -7.91 23.41 2.35
N GLY A 271 -7.62 22.96 3.58
CA GLY A 271 -7.99 23.66 4.82
C GLY A 271 -9.47 23.57 5.17
N ILE A 272 -10.23 22.70 4.51
CA ILE A 272 -11.66 22.52 4.78
C ILE A 272 -11.81 21.54 5.95
N GLY A 273 -12.23 22.05 7.11
CA GLY A 273 -12.47 21.24 8.30
C GLY A 273 -13.63 20.25 8.06
N VAL A 274 -13.32 18.96 8.00
CA VAL A 274 -14.31 17.87 7.90
C VAL A 274 -14.47 17.24 9.27
N ALA A 275 -15.67 17.35 9.86
CA ALA A 275 -15.99 16.53 11.04
C ALA A 275 -16.08 15.06 10.60
N PRO A 276 -15.45 14.10 11.33
CA PRO A 276 -15.55 12.69 11.00
C PRO A 276 -17.03 12.26 11.01
N SER A 277 -17.53 11.78 9.89
CA SER A 277 -18.85 11.17 9.81
C SER A 277 -18.91 10.06 10.85
N ARG A 278 -19.85 10.15 11.78
CA ARG A 278 -20.11 9.10 12.76
C ARG A 278 -20.48 7.83 11.98
N CYS A 279 -19.65 6.84 12.05
CA CYS A 279 -19.93 5.49 11.55
C CYS A 279 -21.33 5.08 11.98
N GLY A 280 -22.20 4.76 11.03
CA GLY A 280 -23.61 4.54 11.23
C GLY A 280 -23.88 3.58 12.39
N ARG A 281 -24.58 4.04 13.39
CA ARG A 281 -25.24 3.13 14.31
C ARG A 281 -26.22 2.31 13.49
N ASN A 282 -25.98 1.02 13.40
CA ASN A 282 -26.96 0.06 12.94
C ASN A 282 -28.29 0.36 13.63
N ASN A 283 -29.22 0.94 12.89
CA ASN A 283 -30.61 1.09 13.31
C ASN A 283 -31.24 -0.30 13.26
N ARG A 284 -31.10 -1.07 14.34
CA ARG A 284 -31.96 -2.26 14.54
C ARG A 284 -33.40 -1.75 14.58
N PRO A 285 -34.30 -2.21 13.69
CA PRO A 285 -35.70 -1.88 13.84
C PRO A 285 -36.19 -2.48 15.15
N THR A 286 -36.60 -1.62 16.08
CA THR A 286 -37.35 -2.00 17.27
C THR A 286 -38.64 -2.67 16.80
N ARG A 287 -38.75 -3.98 17.02
CA ARG A 287 -40.00 -4.73 16.87
C ARG A 287 -41.06 -4.06 17.74
N ALA A 288 -42.01 -3.40 17.09
CA ALA A 288 -43.22 -2.92 17.75
C ALA A 288 -43.94 -4.12 18.34
N GLY A 289 -44.07 -4.14 19.65
CA GLY A 289 -44.87 -5.12 20.37
C GLY A 289 -46.33 -4.98 20.02
N SER A 290 -46.84 -5.95 19.30
CA SER A 290 -48.30 -6.15 19.13
C SER A 290 -48.88 -6.63 20.45
N SER A 291 -49.56 -5.71 21.15
CA SER A 291 -50.46 -6.01 22.28
C SER A 291 -51.71 -6.66 21.72
N ALA A 292 -51.81 -7.99 21.75
CA ALA A 292 -53.04 -8.70 21.51
C ALA A 292 -53.82 -8.82 22.83
N ALA A 293 -54.95 -8.12 22.89
CA ALA A 293 -55.95 -8.22 23.94
C ALA A 293 -56.45 -9.68 24.06
N ARG A 294 -56.37 -10.23 25.26
CA ARG A 294 -56.99 -11.49 25.63
C ARG A 294 -58.46 -11.23 25.98
N SER A 295 -59.36 -11.62 25.15
CA SER A 295 -60.77 -11.80 25.50
C SER A 295 -60.96 -13.22 26.06
N SER A 296 -61.41 -13.31 27.31
CA SER A 296 -61.79 -14.54 27.99
C SER A 296 -63.16 -15.05 27.49
N PRO A 297 -63.39 -16.32 27.28
CA PRO A 297 -64.74 -16.89 27.20
C PRO A 297 -65.17 -17.45 28.54
N THR A 298 -66.38 -17.08 28.93
CA THR A 298 -67.16 -17.57 30.05
C THR A 298 -67.58 -19.05 29.82
N PRO A 299 -67.65 -19.91 30.87
CA PRO A 299 -68.10 -21.29 30.70
C PRO A 299 -69.64 -21.38 30.76
N ALA A 300 -70.18 -22.05 29.79
CA ALA A 300 -71.57 -22.50 29.86
C ALA A 300 -71.61 -23.99 30.24
N SER A 301 -72.43 -24.26 31.26
CA SER A 301 -72.81 -25.54 31.83
C SER A 301 -73.59 -26.45 30.85
N ARG A 302 -73.19 -27.69 30.76
CA ARG A 302 -73.90 -28.93 31.06
C ARG A 302 -73.01 -30.12 30.77
#